data_48df43bef69afcbee7df4dacfe1b5db9
#
_entry.id   48df43bef69afcbee7df4dacfe1b5db9
#
_cell.length_a   1.000
_cell.length_b   1.000
_cell.length_c   1.000
_cell.angle_alpha   90.00
_cell.angle_beta   90.00
_cell.angle_gamma   90.00
#
_symmetry.space_group_name_H-M   'P 1'
#
loop_
_entity.id
_entity.type
_entity.pdbx_description
1 polymer ?
#
loop_
_entity_poly.entity_id
_entity_poly.type
_entity_poly.pdbx_seq_one_letter_code
_entity_poly.pdbx_strand_id
1 'polypeptide(L)'
;MITATYIQHCGNDLMVVNAARVSFAKESAMFSNKDAGLISYLAKHNHKSPFNHTFVTFHVKAPIVVARQLVKHEYMPWNEVSRRYVDDEPEFYTPDVWRGRSADKKQGSEGVVKLYGVAEQIVDDYAAEALTAYQVLLEAGVAPEQARMVLPQSMMTVWWWSGTIYAFANMCNLRCAPDTQLETRLVADQISDKMRELFPVSWLALRGL
;
A
#
# COMPACT_ATOMS: atom_id res chain seq x y z
N MET A 1 5.41 13.56 -1.13
CA MET A 1 4.01 13.20 -0.76
C MET A 1 3.78 11.71 -0.99
N ILE A 2 3.12 11.02 -0.06
CA ILE A 2 2.72 9.60 -0.19
C ILE A 2 1.47 9.50 -1.07
N THR A 3 1.52 8.68 -2.14
CA THR A 3 0.41 8.54 -3.09
C THR A 3 0.19 7.09 -3.51
N ALA A 4 -1.06 6.75 -3.81
CA ALA A 4 -1.46 5.51 -4.48
C ALA A 4 -2.36 5.85 -5.66
N THR A 5 -1.77 5.94 -6.85
CA THR A 5 -2.45 6.34 -8.07
C THR A 5 -3.01 5.12 -8.79
N TYR A 6 -4.30 5.11 -9.06
CA TYR A 6 -4.95 4.08 -9.86
C TYR A 6 -4.43 4.10 -11.31
N ILE A 7 -4.14 2.93 -11.87
CA ILE A 7 -3.69 2.75 -13.25
C ILE A 7 -4.79 2.12 -14.10
N GLN A 8 -5.20 0.90 -13.74
CA GLN A 8 -6.20 0.14 -14.49
C GLN A 8 -6.83 -0.98 -13.65
N HIS A 9 -7.93 -1.50 -14.12
CA HIS A 9 -8.52 -2.72 -13.57
C HIS A 9 -9.22 -3.56 -14.65
N CYS A 10 -9.47 -4.82 -14.32
CA CYS A 10 -10.40 -5.67 -15.03
C CYS A 10 -11.45 -6.25 -14.08
N GLY A 11 -12.65 -6.44 -14.59
CA GLY A 11 -13.78 -6.97 -13.83
C GLY A 11 -14.59 -5.89 -13.09
N ASN A 12 -15.68 -6.33 -12.50
CA ASN A 12 -16.62 -5.55 -11.71
C ASN A 12 -17.42 -6.48 -10.77
N ASP A 13 -18.37 -5.96 -10.01
CA ASP A 13 -19.22 -6.77 -9.13
C ASP A 13 -20.02 -7.86 -9.87
N LEU A 14 -20.44 -7.61 -11.12
CA LEU A 14 -21.11 -8.62 -11.92
C LEU A 14 -20.21 -9.79 -12.30
N MET A 15 -18.93 -9.55 -12.54
CA MET A 15 -17.94 -10.60 -12.78
C MET A 15 -17.79 -11.53 -11.57
N VAL A 16 -17.77 -10.97 -10.35
CA VAL A 16 -17.75 -11.77 -9.12
C VAL A 16 -18.97 -12.67 -9.01
N VAL A 17 -20.15 -12.12 -9.30
CA VAL A 17 -21.41 -12.85 -9.32
C VAL A 17 -21.38 -14.02 -10.33
N ASN A 18 -20.96 -13.75 -11.56
CA ASN A 18 -20.96 -14.73 -12.64
C ASN A 18 -19.89 -15.82 -12.39
N ALA A 19 -18.74 -15.45 -11.83
CA ALA A 19 -17.74 -16.42 -11.40
C ALA A 19 -18.28 -17.41 -10.35
N ALA A 20 -19.13 -16.93 -9.42
CA ALA A 20 -19.80 -17.83 -8.47
C ALA A 20 -20.89 -18.69 -9.12
N ARG A 21 -21.65 -18.10 -10.05
CA ARG A 21 -22.81 -18.78 -10.70
C ARG A 21 -22.43 -19.85 -11.70
N VAL A 22 -21.18 -19.86 -12.19
CA VAL A 22 -20.70 -20.87 -13.11
C VAL A 22 -20.87 -22.29 -12.55
N SER A 23 -20.79 -22.45 -11.24
CA SER A 23 -21.03 -23.74 -10.56
C SER A 23 -22.45 -24.26 -10.72
N PHE A 24 -23.39 -23.44 -11.14
CA PHE A 24 -24.79 -23.77 -11.40
C PHE A 24 -25.16 -23.65 -12.89
N ALA A 25 -24.16 -23.51 -13.77
CA ALA A 25 -24.34 -23.25 -15.20
C ALA A 25 -25.28 -22.06 -15.48
N LYS A 26 -25.15 -20.97 -14.69
CA LYS A 26 -25.96 -19.75 -14.77
C LYS A 26 -25.07 -18.53 -14.96
N GLU A 27 -25.63 -17.53 -15.65
CA GLU A 27 -25.02 -16.24 -15.87
C GLU A 27 -26.08 -15.13 -15.72
N SER A 28 -25.66 -13.98 -15.27
CA SER A 28 -26.46 -12.76 -15.22
C SER A 28 -25.93 -11.76 -16.24
N ALA A 29 -26.82 -11.19 -17.05
CA ALA A 29 -26.46 -10.14 -17.99
C ALA A 29 -26.34 -8.75 -17.31
N MET A 30 -27.06 -8.53 -16.20
CA MET A 30 -27.07 -7.27 -15.46
C MET A 30 -27.04 -7.54 -13.96
N PHE A 31 -26.43 -6.61 -13.23
CA PHE A 31 -26.36 -6.65 -11.77
C PHE A 31 -27.71 -6.28 -11.13
N SER A 32 -28.11 -7.00 -10.10
CA SER A 32 -29.38 -6.84 -9.38
C SER A 32 -29.20 -6.91 -7.86
N ASN A 33 -30.24 -6.54 -7.11
CA ASN A 33 -30.24 -6.65 -5.63
C ASN A 33 -30.02 -8.09 -5.13
N LYS A 34 -30.45 -9.11 -5.90
CA LYS A 34 -30.19 -10.52 -5.57
C LYS A 34 -28.70 -10.84 -5.67
N ASP A 35 -28.00 -10.19 -6.57
CA ASP A 35 -26.56 -10.34 -6.77
C ASP A 35 -25.77 -9.74 -5.60
N ALA A 36 -26.22 -8.60 -5.07
CA ALA A 36 -25.64 -8.02 -3.87
C ALA A 36 -25.77 -8.99 -2.67
N GLY A 37 -26.91 -9.65 -2.53
CA GLY A 37 -27.11 -10.69 -1.51
C GLY A 37 -26.16 -11.89 -1.69
N LEU A 38 -25.93 -12.33 -2.94
CA LEU A 38 -24.97 -13.38 -3.23
C LEU A 38 -23.56 -12.97 -2.86
N ILE A 39 -23.09 -11.77 -3.25
CA ILE A 39 -21.77 -11.25 -2.89
C ILE A 39 -21.58 -11.23 -1.37
N SER A 40 -22.57 -10.72 -0.63
CA SER A 40 -22.54 -10.66 0.83
C SER A 40 -22.44 -12.07 1.44
N TYR A 41 -23.18 -13.04 0.90
CA TYR A 41 -23.10 -14.45 1.31
C TYR A 41 -21.69 -15.02 1.06
N LEU A 42 -21.13 -14.81 -0.14
CA LEU A 42 -19.80 -15.30 -0.51
C LEU A 42 -18.71 -14.74 0.42
N ALA A 43 -18.75 -13.45 0.70
CA ALA A 43 -17.81 -12.79 1.61
C ALA A 43 -17.93 -13.33 3.03
N LYS A 44 -19.16 -13.40 3.57
CA LYS A 44 -19.44 -13.91 4.92
C LYS A 44 -18.98 -15.34 5.14
N HIS A 45 -19.11 -16.20 4.14
CA HIS A 45 -18.72 -17.61 4.19
C HIS A 45 -17.32 -17.88 3.67
N ASN A 46 -16.54 -16.83 3.43
CA ASN A 46 -15.12 -16.91 3.01
C ASN A 46 -14.91 -17.68 1.69
N HIS A 47 -15.88 -17.56 0.76
CA HIS A 47 -15.77 -18.07 -0.59
C HIS A 47 -14.92 -17.14 -1.44
N LYS A 48 -13.60 -17.35 -1.43
CA LYS A 48 -12.59 -16.42 -1.97
C LYS A 48 -12.53 -16.38 -3.49
N SER A 49 -12.71 -17.54 -4.14
CA SER A 49 -12.42 -17.70 -5.57
C SER A 49 -13.17 -16.74 -6.48
N PRO A 50 -14.48 -16.43 -6.28
CA PRO A 50 -15.17 -15.49 -7.17
C PRO A 50 -14.54 -14.09 -7.19
N PHE A 51 -14.01 -13.64 -6.06
CA PHE A 51 -13.35 -12.32 -5.93
C PHE A 51 -11.96 -12.28 -6.56
N ASN A 52 -11.36 -13.43 -6.87
CA ASN A 52 -10.03 -13.53 -7.45
C ASN A 52 -10.01 -13.48 -8.99
N HIS A 53 -11.17 -13.32 -9.63
CA HIS A 53 -11.26 -13.13 -11.08
C HIS A 53 -11.15 -11.64 -11.50
N THR A 54 -11.13 -10.73 -10.54
CA THR A 54 -10.87 -9.30 -10.77
C THR A 54 -9.40 -8.99 -10.55
N PHE A 55 -8.90 -7.92 -11.15
CA PHE A 55 -7.50 -7.52 -10.98
C PHE A 55 -7.36 -6.00 -11.09
N VAL A 56 -6.61 -5.39 -10.17
CA VAL A 56 -6.40 -3.93 -10.12
C VAL A 56 -4.92 -3.63 -10.02
N THR A 57 -4.47 -2.55 -10.64
CA THR A 57 -3.08 -2.06 -10.59
C THR A 57 -3.03 -0.63 -10.08
N PHE A 58 -2.15 -0.40 -9.12
CA PHE A 58 -1.80 0.91 -8.60
C PHE A 58 -0.32 1.22 -8.84
N HIS A 59 -0.02 2.50 -9.01
CA HIS A 59 1.31 3.05 -8.93
C HIS A 59 1.43 3.77 -7.58
N VAL A 60 2.33 3.29 -6.73
CA VAL A 60 2.46 3.78 -5.36
C VAL A 60 3.80 4.47 -5.18
N LYS A 61 3.80 5.64 -4.54
CA LYS A 61 4.99 6.37 -4.10
C LYS A 61 4.93 6.52 -2.58
N ALA A 62 5.91 5.98 -1.88
CA ALA A 62 6.01 6.07 -0.41
C ALA A 62 7.44 5.81 0.06
N PRO A 63 7.79 6.09 1.33
CA PRO A 63 9.11 5.75 1.87
C PRO A 63 9.35 4.24 1.92
N ILE A 64 10.62 3.82 1.86
CA ILE A 64 11.03 2.40 1.94
C ILE A 64 10.47 1.72 3.19
N VAL A 65 10.40 2.40 4.33
CA VAL A 65 9.81 1.86 5.56
C VAL A 65 8.35 1.41 5.37
N VAL A 66 7.58 2.11 4.53
CA VAL A 66 6.21 1.75 4.16
C VAL A 66 6.20 0.58 3.17
N ALA A 67 7.03 0.65 2.13
CA ALA A 67 7.17 -0.40 1.13
C ALA A 67 7.48 -1.76 1.80
N ARG A 68 8.37 -1.79 2.79
CA ARG A 68 8.71 -3.00 3.55
C ARG A 68 7.55 -3.61 4.34
N GLN A 69 6.58 -2.81 4.76
CA GLN A 69 5.38 -3.32 5.41
C GLN A 69 4.37 -3.88 4.39
N LEU A 70 4.26 -3.23 3.23
CA LEU A 70 3.26 -3.57 2.22
C LEU A 70 3.69 -4.74 1.34
N VAL A 71 4.97 -4.89 1.01
CA VAL A 71 5.48 -5.99 0.16
C VAL A 71 5.23 -7.39 0.75
N LYS A 72 4.92 -7.49 2.04
CA LYS A 72 4.64 -8.77 2.73
C LYS A 72 3.23 -9.33 2.46
N HIS A 73 2.37 -8.58 1.78
CA HIS A 73 1.04 -9.06 1.42
C HIS A 73 1.14 -10.03 0.24
N GLU A 74 0.50 -11.19 0.40
CA GLU A 74 0.61 -12.32 -0.52
C GLU A 74 -0.24 -12.13 -1.79
N TYR A 75 0.17 -12.79 -2.87
CA TYR A 75 -0.51 -12.85 -4.16
C TYR A 75 -0.70 -11.48 -4.84
N MET A 76 0.25 -10.58 -4.59
CA MET A 76 0.24 -9.22 -5.13
C MET A 76 1.56 -8.95 -5.86
N PRO A 77 1.59 -9.03 -7.20
CA PRO A 77 2.76 -8.66 -8.00
C PRO A 77 3.30 -7.28 -7.65
N TRP A 78 4.63 -7.20 -7.50
CA TRP A 78 5.35 -6.02 -7.04
C TRP A 78 6.56 -5.76 -7.92
N ASN A 79 6.63 -4.59 -8.53
CA ASN A 79 7.80 -4.12 -9.27
C ASN A 79 8.19 -2.74 -8.77
N GLU A 80 9.38 -2.64 -8.21
CA GLU A 80 9.88 -1.43 -7.54
C GLU A 80 11.06 -0.84 -8.29
N VAL A 81 11.18 0.49 -8.27
CA VAL A 81 12.37 1.21 -8.72
C VAL A 81 13.63 0.65 -8.02
N SER A 82 14.65 0.42 -8.81
CA SER A 82 15.90 -0.12 -8.29
C SER A 82 17.03 0.89 -8.39
N ARG A 83 17.54 1.31 -7.25
CA ARG A 83 18.75 2.14 -7.14
C ARG A 83 20.05 1.46 -7.63
N ARG A 84 19.94 0.27 -8.19
CA ARG A 84 21.07 -0.34 -8.96
C ARG A 84 21.18 0.21 -10.37
N TYR A 85 20.07 0.75 -10.90
CA TYR A 85 19.95 1.19 -12.30
C TYR A 85 19.59 2.66 -12.43
N VAL A 86 19.14 3.29 -11.34
CA VAL A 86 18.70 4.66 -11.29
C VAL A 86 19.58 5.41 -10.31
N ASP A 87 20.28 6.42 -10.80
CA ASP A 87 21.28 7.23 -10.10
C ASP A 87 20.86 8.70 -9.91
N ASP A 88 19.61 9.04 -10.31
CA ASP A 88 19.03 10.34 -10.01
C ASP A 88 19.00 10.60 -8.48
N GLU A 89 18.92 11.87 -8.11
CA GLU A 89 18.92 12.26 -6.70
C GLU A 89 17.72 11.66 -5.95
N PRO A 90 17.94 10.94 -4.83
CA PRO A 90 16.86 10.39 -4.03
C PRO A 90 16.06 11.46 -3.30
N GLU A 91 14.74 11.31 -3.27
CA GLU A 91 13.83 12.11 -2.46
C GLU A 91 13.65 11.46 -1.09
N PHE A 92 13.53 12.27 -0.03
CA PHE A 92 13.31 11.78 1.33
C PHE A 92 11.98 12.26 1.89
N TYR A 93 11.34 11.42 2.69
CA TYR A 93 10.13 11.73 3.41
C TYR A 93 10.44 12.26 4.81
N THR A 94 9.90 13.40 5.13
CA THR A 94 9.86 13.92 6.50
C THR A 94 8.40 14.03 6.93
N PRO A 95 7.99 13.46 8.08
CA PRO A 95 6.64 13.60 8.55
C PRO A 95 6.35 15.04 8.99
N ASP A 96 5.16 15.55 8.69
CA ASP A 96 4.71 16.88 9.15
C ASP A 96 4.65 16.96 10.66
N VAL A 97 4.45 15.84 11.33
CA VAL A 97 4.33 15.74 12.79
C VAL A 97 5.02 14.47 13.29
N TRP A 98 5.95 14.62 14.21
CA TRP A 98 6.51 13.49 14.95
C TRP A 98 5.52 13.02 16.02
N ARG A 99 5.33 11.71 16.09
CA ARG A 99 4.37 11.06 16.99
C ARG A 99 5.07 10.27 18.06
N GLY A 100 4.49 10.30 19.27
CA GLY A 100 4.98 9.57 20.42
C GLY A 100 4.73 8.07 20.34
N ARG A 101 5.40 7.34 21.22
CA ARG A 101 5.13 5.92 21.44
C ARG A 101 3.80 5.77 22.18
N SER A 102 2.92 4.89 21.72
CA SER A 102 1.71 4.56 22.46
C SER A 102 2.07 3.84 23.77
N ALA A 103 1.39 4.21 24.86
CA ALA A 103 1.58 3.59 26.17
C ALA A 103 1.01 2.18 26.24
N ASP A 104 -0.11 1.95 25.54
CA ASP A 104 -0.92 0.72 25.69
C ASP A 104 -0.82 -0.24 24.50
N LYS A 105 -0.20 0.17 23.39
CA LYS A 105 -0.13 -0.61 22.16
C LYS A 105 1.30 -0.88 21.73
N LYS A 106 1.55 -2.13 21.32
CA LYS A 106 2.86 -2.51 20.75
C LYS A 106 3.10 -1.91 19.37
N GLN A 107 2.03 -1.55 18.66
CA GLN A 107 2.03 -0.98 17.31
C GLN A 107 1.28 0.36 17.33
N GLY A 108 1.59 1.19 16.32
CA GLY A 108 1.01 2.51 16.21
C GLY A 108 1.78 3.57 17.02
N SER A 109 1.32 4.78 16.91
CA SER A 109 1.89 5.97 17.56
C SER A 109 0.75 6.90 17.98
N GLU A 110 0.95 7.67 19.04
CA GLU A 110 -0.05 8.61 19.54
C GLU A 110 0.58 9.89 20.05
N GLY A 111 -0.23 10.93 20.10
CA GLY A 111 0.20 12.25 20.54
C GLY A 111 1.23 12.90 19.60
N VAL A 112 1.51 14.15 19.85
CA VAL A 112 2.49 14.95 19.13
C VAL A 112 3.75 15.07 19.96
N VAL A 113 4.90 14.77 19.37
CA VAL A 113 6.21 15.00 19.97
C VAL A 113 6.84 16.21 19.30
N LYS A 114 7.16 17.23 20.08
CA LYS A 114 7.99 18.33 19.61
C LYS A 114 9.46 17.98 19.83
N LEU A 115 10.25 18.07 18.78
CA LEU A 115 11.69 17.88 18.86
C LEU A 115 12.35 19.23 19.21
N TYR A 116 13.44 19.16 19.96
CA TYR A 116 14.22 20.32 20.37
C TYR A 116 15.71 20.01 20.40
N GLY A 117 16.53 21.02 20.14
CA GLY A 117 17.98 20.94 20.26
C GLY A 117 18.58 19.86 19.33
N VAL A 118 19.38 18.98 19.87
CA VAL A 118 20.12 17.96 19.08
C VAL A 118 19.17 17.04 18.31
N ALA A 119 18.01 16.69 18.86
CA ALA A 119 17.06 15.80 18.17
C ALA A 119 16.40 16.48 16.95
N GLU A 120 16.11 17.77 17.04
CA GLU A 120 15.61 18.59 15.94
C GLU A 120 16.68 18.69 14.84
N GLN A 121 17.89 19.07 15.20
CA GLN A 121 19.01 19.19 14.27
C GLN A 121 19.32 17.88 13.52
N ILE A 122 19.36 16.74 14.22
CA ILE A 122 19.58 15.44 13.58
C ILE A 122 18.51 15.15 12.52
N VAL A 123 17.24 15.48 12.82
CA VAL A 123 16.15 15.25 11.87
C VAL A 123 16.22 16.17 10.66
N ASP A 124 16.68 17.40 10.83
CA ASP A 124 16.82 18.34 9.72
C ASP A 124 18.01 17.99 8.81
N ASP A 125 19.11 17.48 9.38
CA ASP A 125 20.36 17.29 8.66
C ASP A 125 20.54 15.88 8.08
N TYR A 126 19.96 14.81 8.67
CA TYR A 126 20.27 13.42 8.34
C TYR A 126 20.08 13.04 6.86
N ALA A 127 19.08 13.64 6.20
CA ALA A 127 18.79 13.34 4.80
C ALA A 127 19.87 13.92 3.87
N ALA A 128 20.32 15.16 4.15
CA ALA A 128 21.40 15.80 3.41
C ALA A 128 22.75 15.13 3.63
N GLU A 129 23.04 14.69 4.86
CA GLU A 129 24.23 13.93 5.18
C GLU A 129 24.26 12.57 4.47
N ALA A 130 23.14 11.84 4.47
CA ALA A 130 23.01 10.57 3.78
C ALA A 130 23.15 10.72 2.26
N LEU A 131 22.60 11.79 1.68
CA LEU A 131 22.74 12.11 0.26
C LEU A 131 24.20 12.40 -0.08
N THR A 132 24.88 13.21 0.72
CA THR A 132 26.31 13.53 0.56
C THR A 132 27.15 12.25 0.63
N ALA A 133 26.91 11.39 1.63
CA ALA A 133 27.61 10.12 1.75
C ALA A 133 27.40 9.21 0.53
N TYR A 134 26.17 9.15 0.01
CA TYR A 134 25.86 8.39 -1.20
C TYR A 134 26.61 8.90 -2.43
N GLN A 135 26.61 10.21 -2.64
CA GLN A 135 27.30 10.85 -3.77
C GLN A 135 28.82 10.63 -3.70
N VAL A 136 29.44 10.84 -2.54
CA VAL A 136 30.88 10.60 -2.31
C VAL A 136 31.27 9.15 -2.59
N LEU A 137 30.44 8.17 -2.21
CA LEU A 137 30.69 6.76 -2.51
C LEU A 137 30.63 6.49 -4.02
N LEU A 138 29.69 7.07 -4.74
CA LEU A 138 29.59 6.93 -6.21
C LEU A 138 30.80 7.56 -6.91
N GLU A 139 31.23 8.76 -6.48
CA GLU A 139 32.40 9.46 -7.02
C GLU A 139 33.69 8.68 -6.75
N ALA A 140 33.75 7.99 -5.61
CA ALA A 140 34.88 7.09 -5.28
C ALA A 140 34.85 5.78 -6.08
N GLY A 141 33.87 5.56 -6.95
CA GLY A 141 33.73 4.36 -7.79
C GLY A 141 33.05 3.18 -7.11
N VAL A 142 32.39 3.39 -5.96
CA VAL A 142 31.61 2.33 -5.31
C VAL A 142 30.38 2.03 -6.15
N ALA A 143 30.10 0.76 -6.39
CA ALA A 143 28.95 0.33 -7.18
C ALA A 143 27.63 0.84 -6.54
N PRO A 144 26.64 1.32 -7.33
CA PRO A 144 25.36 1.84 -6.83
C PRO A 144 24.63 0.87 -5.89
N GLU A 145 24.75 -0.45 -6.12
CA GLU A 145 24.16 -1.48 -5.26
C GLU A 145 24.71 -1.50 -3.83
N GLN A 146 25.93 -0.99 -3.63
CA GLN A 146 26.57 -0.84 -2.32
C GLN A 146 26.42 0.59 -1.81
N ALA A 147 26.66 1.60 -2.64
CA ALA A 147 26.55 3.01 -2.25
C ALA A 147 25.19 3.34 -1.62
N ARG A 148 24.08 2.78 -2.15
CA ARG A 148 22.73 2.94 -1.60
C ARG A 148 22.52 2.43 -0.17
N MET A 149 23.48 1.69 0.41
CA MET A 149 23.37 1.17 1.78
C MET A 149 23.37 2.30 2.84
N VAL A 150 23.90 3.47 2.50
CA VAL A 150 23.92 4.64 3.41
C VAL A 150 22.60 5.43 3.37
N LEU A 151 21.69 5.14 2.43
CA LEU A 151 20.43 5.85 2.30
C LEU A 151 19.43 5.40 3.37
N PRO A 152 18.75 6.34 4.07
CA PRO A 152 17.86 6.02 5.16
C PRO A 152 16.54 5.41 4.67
N GLN A 153 15.79 4.80 5.59
CA GLN A 153 14.48 4.19 5.30
C GLN A 153 13.40 5.21 4.95
N SER A 154 13.63 6.49 5.20
CA SER A 154 12.80 7.61 4.75
C SER A 154 12.95 7.93 3.27
N MET A 155 13.94 7.34 2.58
CA MET A 155 14.08 7.49 1.14
C MET A 155 12.79 7.06 0.43
N MET A 156 12.27 7.93 -0.43
CA MET A 156 11.09 7.63 -1.24
C MET A 156 11.42 6.59 -2.30
N THR A 157 10.49 5.67 -2.49
CA THR A 157 10.53 4.69 -3.57
C THR A 157 9.18 4.66 -4.29
N VAL A 158 9.17 4.04 -5.47
CA VAL A 158 8.00 3.95 -6.32
C VAL A 158 7.85 2.52 -6.79
N TRP A 159 6.62 2.00 -6.78
CA TRP A 159 6.35 0.65 -7.27
C TRP A 159 5.01 0.52 -7.96
N TRP A 160 4.94 -0.43 -8.87
CA TRP A 160 3.69 -0.96 -9.41
C TRP A 160 3.22 -2.08 -8.51
N TRP A 161 1.96 -2.02 -8.10
CA TRP A 161 1.35 -2.99 -7.21
C TRP A 161 0.03 -3.46 -7.76
N SER A 162 -0.08 -4.74 -8.02
CA SER A 162 -1.28 -5.31 -8.61
C SER A 162 -1.83 -6.41 -7.72
N GLY A 163 -3.13 -6.69 -7.84
CA GLY A 163 -3.76 -7.75 -7.09
C GLY A 163 -5.25 -7.86 -7.37
N THR A 164 -5.83 -8.95 -6.87
CA THR A 164 -7.28 -9.16 -6.90
C THR A 164 -7.98 -8.30 -5.87
N ILE A 165 -9.29 -8.09 -6.03
CA ILE A 165 -10.07 -7.37 -5.01
C ILE A 165 -9.95 -8.05 -3.63
N TYR A 166 -9.88 -9.40 -3.60
CA TYR A 166 -9.71 -10.14 -2.35
C TYR A 166 -8.36 -9.85 -1.68
N ALA A 167 -7.28 -9.83 -2.45
CA ALA A 167 -5.94 -9.53 -1.93
C ALA A 167 -5.86 -8.11 -1.37
N PHE A 168 -6.36 -7.11 -2.11
CA PHE A 168 -6.43 -5.72 -1.62
C PHE A 168 -7.35 -5.56 -0.40
N ALA A 169 -8.48 -6.28 -0.33
CA ALA A 169 -9.36 -6.23 0.83
C ALA A 169 -8.65 -6.76 2.09
N ASN A 170 -7.92 -7.86 2.01
CA ASN A 170 -7.11 -8.39 3.11
C ASN A 170 -6.03 -7.42 3.55
N MET A 171 -5.34 -6.80 2.60
CA MET A 171 -4.36 -5.75 2.88
C MET A 171 -5.01 -4.57 3.61
N CYS A 172 -6.11 -4.03 3.09
CA CYS A 172 -6.81 -2.91 3.69
C CYS A 172 -7.47 -3.25 5.04
N ASN A 173 -7.94 -4.49 5.26
CA ASN A 173 -8.45 -4.92 6.56
C ASN A 173 -7.39 -4.81 7.66
N LEU A 174 -6.14 -5.07 7.31
CA LEU A 174 -5.02 -4.94 8.23
C LEU A 174 -4.46 -3.51 8.29
N ARG A 175 -4.36 -2.82 7.13
CA ARG A 175 -3.57 -1.58 7.03
C ARG A 175 -4.38 -0.29 7.14
N CYS A 176 -5.70 -0.32 6.99
CA CYS A 176 -6.58 0.80 7.34
C CYS A 176 -6.95 0.84 8.83
N ALA A 177 -6.47 -0.12 9.65
CA ALA A 177 -6.75 -0.15 11.07
C ALA A 177 -6.15 1.08 11.80
N PRO A 178 -6.81 1.62 12.84
CA PRO A 178 -6.37 2.84 13.53
C PRO A 178 -4.97 2.74 14.18
N ASP A 179 -4.53 1.53 14.52
CA ASP A 179 -3.24 1.23 15.11
C ASP A 179 -2.14 0.95 14.09
N THR A 180 -2.45 0.99 12.80
CA THR A 180 -1.45 0.91 11.73
C THR A 180 -0.61 2.18 11.71
N GLN A 181 0.69 2.04 11.38
CA GLN A 181 1.57 3.19 11.14
C GLN A 181 0.91 4.15 10.14
N LEU A 182 0.83 5.43 10.46
CA LEU A 182 0.07 6.41 9.69
C LEU A 182 0.51 6.46 8.22
N GLU A 183 1.81 6.44 7.94
CA GLU A 183 2.35 6.49 6.58
C GLU A 183 1.91 5.28 5.73
N THR A 184 1.79 4.11 6.35
CA THR A 184 1.27 2.90 5.68
C THR A 184 -0.24 2.99 5.48
N ARG A 185 -0.96 3.54 6.49
CA ARG A 185 -2.40 3.75 6.41
C ARG A 185 -2.78 4.73 5.30
N LEU A 186 -1.98 5.81 5.10
CA LEU A 186 -2.21 6.77 4.01
C LEU A 186 -2.22 6.10 2.62
N VAL A 187 -1.39 5.10 2.38
CA VAL A 187 -1.43 4.31 1.15
C VAL A 187 -2.68 3.44 1.10
N ALA A 188 -2.96 2.72 2.19
CA ALA A 188 -4.07 1.78 2.25
C ALA A 188 -5.43 2.47 2.12
N ASP A 189 -5.60 3.64 2.73
CA ASP A 189 -6.85 4.41 2.66
C ASP A 189 -7.12 4.90 1.23
N GLN A 190 -6.11 5.45 0.52
CA GLN A 190 -6.25 5.86 -0.88
C GLN A 190 -6.64 4.68 -1.79
N ILE A 191 -6.04 3.50 -1.57
CA ILE A 191 -6.40 2.28 -2.30
C ILE A 191 -7.84 1.88 -1.96
N SER A 192 -8.20 1.87 -0.67
CA SER A 192 -9.55 1.51 -0.21
C SER A 192 -10.64 2.38 -0.81
N ASP A 193 -10.41 3.68 -0.90
CA ASP A 193 -11.37 4.62 -1.49
C ASP A 193 -11.57 4.34 -2.98
N LYS A 194 -10.48 4.13 -3.73
CA LYS A 194 -10.58 3.79 -5.15
C LYS A 194 -11.25 2.43 -5.37
N MET A 195 -10.92 1.42 -4.56
CA MET A 195 -11.53 0.10 -4.66
C MET A 195 -13.05 0.13 -4.39
N ARG A 196 -13.51 1.01 -3.48
CA ARG A 196 -14.93 1.24 -3.22
C ARG A 196 -15.66 1.83 -4.43
N GLU A 197 -15.01 2.71 -5.19
CA GLU A 197 -15.58 3.25 -6.44
C GLU A 197 -15.71 2.17 -7.52
N LEU A 198 -14.69 1.33 -7.67
CA LEU A 198 -14.61 0.32 -8.73
C LEU A 198 -15.51 -0.90 -8.47
N PHE A 199 -15.64 -1.31 -7.22
CA PHE A 199 -16.36 -2.52 -6.78
C PHE A 199 -17.26 -2.23 -5.57
N PRO A 200 -18.28 -1.38 -5.72
CA PRO A 200 -19.02 -0.83 -4.57
C PRO A 200 -19.65 -1.91 -3.68
N VAL A 201 -20.12 -3.02 -4.24
CA VAL A 201 -20.79 -4.08 -3.48
C VAL A 201 -19.78 -5.07 -2.91
N SER A 202 -18.88 -5.57 -3.74
CA SER A 202 -17.87 -6.56 -3.32
C SER A 202 -16.90 -5.98 -2.29
N TRP A 203 -16.52 -4.71 -2.46
CA TRP A 203 -15.61 -4.06 -1.54
C TRP A 203 -16.18 -3.93 -0.14
N LEU A 204 -17.42 -3.43 -0.04
CA LEU A 204 -18.10 -3.31 1.26
C LEU A 204 -18.29 -4.67 1.94
N ALA A 205 -18.68 -5.70 1.17
CA ALA A 205 -18.85 -7.04 1.70
C ALA A 205 -17.54 -7.65 2.24
N LEU A 206 -16.43 -7.50 1.52
CA LEU A 206 -15.11 -8.01 1.93
C LEU A 206 -14.48 -7.23 3.09
N ARG A 207 -14.83 -5.95 3.22
CA ARG A 207 -14.34 -5.08 4.29
C ARG A 207 -15.19 -5.13 5.55
N GLY A 208 -16.39 -5.72 5.49
CA GLY A 208 -17.33 -5.74 6.60
C GLY A 208 -17.87 -4.34 6.96
N LEU A 209 -18.07 -3.48 5.97
CA LEU A 209 -18.48 -2.09 6.10
C LEU A 209 -19.96 -1.92 5.77
#